data_2b76249eb43da55bf907dfb28544809d
#
_entry.id   2b76249eb43da55bf907dfb28544809d
#
_cell.length_a   1.000
_cell.length_b   1.000
_cell.length_c   1.000
_cell.angle_alpha   90.00
_cell.angle_beta   90.00
_cell.angle_gamma   90.00
#
_symmetry.space_group_name_H-M   'P 1'
#
loop_
_entity.id
_entity.type
_entity.pdbx_description
1 polymer ?
#
loop_
_entity_poly.entity_id
_entity_poly.type
_entity_poly.pdbx_seq_one_letter_code
_entity_poly.pdbx_strand_id
1 'polypeptide(L)'
;TEGLAVTLIFIDSTQGWLVTDDGLQSVAVTNPFIIATGGTITTSGNDKIHTFTGPGTFTVCKTATSAANNEVSYMVVAGGGAGSTKNLPAGPGSYAGGGGGAGGFREDKSPVTPYTASPLDGAGPISVTATGFPITVGAGGAATAYPVSSPFPRGGDGGVSTFSTITSAGGGGGGSGFANCSPSNRPGANGGSGGGAGGINGYGGGTGNTPPTSPAQGKNGGDGKSGANTAAGGGGGATVAGTSGDLSSNGGAGGAGATTSITASPVADGGG
;
A
#
# COMPACT_ATOMS: atom_id res chain seq x y z
N THR A 1 47.82 11.39 -33.67
CA THR A 1 46.81 11.00 -34.67
C THR A 1 46.37 9.59 -34.33
N GLU A 2 45.28 9.47 -33.62
CA GLU A 2 44.63 8.17 -33.39
C GLU A 2 44.01 7.76 -34.73
N GLY A 3 44.43 6.59 -35.27
CA GLY A 3 43.87 6.04 -36.50
C GLY A 3 42.49 5.46 -36.24
N LEU A 4 41.49 5.89 -36.98
CA LEU A 4 40.19 5.27 -37.01
C LEU A 4 40.30 3.91 -37.71
N ALA A 5 39.98 2.83 -37.02
CA ALA A 5 39.85 1.50 -37.59
C ALA A 5 38.37 1.23 -37.89
N VAL A 6 38.03 0.98 -39.13
CA VAL A 6 36.65 0.65 -39.54
C VAL A 6 36.63 -0.76 -40.11
N THR A 7 35.77 -1.61 -39.60
CA THR A 7 35.53 -2.93 -40.17
C THR A 7 34.31 -2.88 -41.09
N LEU A 8 34.51 -3.21 -42.35
CA LEU A 8 33.45 -3.26 -43.36
C LEU A 8 33.23 -4.71 -43.78
N ILE A 9 32.00 -5.12 -43.86
CA ILE A 9 31.58 -6.40 -44.44
C ILE A 9 30.80 -6.12 -45.71
N PHE A 10 31.26 -6.69 -46.81
CA PHE A 10 30.50 -6.66 -48.05
C PHE A 10 29.39 -7.68 -48.03
N ILE A 11 28.13 -7.27 -48.17
CA ILE A 11 26.96 -8.12 -48.11
C ILE A 11 26.64 -8.68 -49.48
N ASP A 12 26.34 -7.79 -50.43
CA ASP A 12 26.07 -8.13 -51.82
C ASP A 12 26.13 -6.87 -52.71
N SER A 13 25.93 -7.00 -54.01
CA SER A 13 25.94 -5.92 -54.96
C SER A 13 24.75 -4.94 -54.84
N THR A 14 23.72 -5.30 -54.07
CA THR A 14 22.52 -4.49 -53.87
C THR A 14 22.63 -3.68 -52.57
N GLN A 15 23.15 -4.29 -51.51
CA GLN A 15 23.30 -3.65 -50.19
C GLN A 15 24.70 -3.04 -49.98
N GLY A 16 25.71 -3.49 -50.73
CA GLY A 16 27.05 -2.95 -50.65
C GLY A 16 27.81 -3.31 -49.38
N TRP A 17 28.58 -2.37 -48.87
CA TRP A 17 29.39 -2.53 -47.66
C TRP A 17 28.67 -2.10 -46.41
N LEU A 18 28.61 -2.96 -45.39
CA LEU A 18 28.09 -2.65 -44.04
C LEU A 18 29.25 -2.34 -43.11
N VAL A 19 29.17 -1.23 -42.42
CA VAL A 19 30.09 -0.91 -41.31
C VAL A 19 29.66 -1.73 -40.09
N THR A 20 30.52 -2.63 -39.64
CA THR A 20 30.28 -3.46 -38.46
C THR A 20 31.06 -2.98 -37.23
N ASP A 21 32.12 -2.19 -37.45
CA ASP A 21 32.89 -1.56 -36.40
C ASP A 21 33.49 -0.26 -37.01
N ASP A 22 33.16 0.87 -36.41
CA ASP A 22 33.62 2.20 -36.82
C ASP A 22 34.86 2.67 -36.05
N GLY A 23 35.47 1.78 -35.25
CA GLY A 23 36.64 2.09 -34.44
C GLY A 23 36.45 3.17 -33.38
N LEU A 24 35.21 3.63 -33.19
CA LEU A 24 34.86 4.50 -32.08
C LEU A 24 34.68 3.62 -30.82
N GLN A 25 35.76 3.46 -30.10
CA GLN A 25 35.83 2.60 -28.91
C GLN A 25 34.98 3.11 -27.72
N SER A 26 33.98 3.91 -27.99
CA SER A 26 33.11 4.40 -26.95
C SER A 26 31.72 4.87 -27.41
N VAL A 27 31.02 4.11 -28.23
CA VAL A 27 29.60 4.13 -28.00
C VAL A 27 29.39 3.17 -26.84
N ALA A 28 29.71 3.62 -25.64
CA ALA A 28 29.13 2.98 -24.45
C ALA A 28 27.65 2.84 -24.76
N VAL A 29 27.18 1.60 -24.87
CA VAL A 29 25.73 1.34 -25.05
C VAL A 29 25.05 2.08 -23.92
N THR A 30 24.66 3.32 -24.20
CA THR A 30 23.98 4.15 -23.22
C THR A 30 22.63 3.50 -23.00
N ASN A 31 22.48 2.84 -21.87
CA ASN A 31 21.17 2.34 -21.47
C ASN A 31 20.42 3.51 -20.83
N PRO A 32 19.46 4.13 -21.53
CA PRO A 32 18.78 5.31 -21.00
C PRO A 32 17.83 4.97 -19.85
N PHE A 33 17.48 3.68 -19.68
CA PHE A 33 16.48 3.23 -18.71
C PHE A 33 17.00 2.10 -17.82
N ILE A 34 16.35 1.90 -16.69
CA ILE A 34 16.58 0.78 -15.78
C ILE A 34 16.15 -0.53 -16.47
N ILE A 35 16.95 -1.59 -16.32
CA ILE A 35 16.56 -2.96 -16.66
C ILE A 35 16.38 -3.71 -15.35
N ALA A 36 15.16 -4.17 -15.10
CA ALA A 36 14.81 -4.87 -13.87
C ALA A 36 13.90 -6.08 -14.14
N THR A 37 13.86 -6.98 -13.15
CA THR A 37 13.01 -8.18 -13.11
C THR A 37 12.32 -8.29 -11.75
N GLY A 38 11.37 -9.21 -11.63
CA GLY A 38 10.62 -9.49 -10.39
C GLY A 38 9.19 -9.01 -10.45
N GLY A 39 8.33 -9.71 -9.71
CA GLY A 39 6.89 -9.48 -9.74
C GLY A 39 6.22 -9.82 -11.07
N THR A 40 4.97 -9.43 -11.23
CA THR A 40 4.27 -9.46 -12.52
C THR A 40 4.57 -8.17 -13.27
N ILE A 41 5.11 -8.31 -14.50
CA ILE A 41 5.56 -7.17 -15.30
C ILE A 41 4.50 -6.85 -16.36
N THR A 42 4.04 -5.61 -16.38
CA THR A 42 3.18 -5.06 -17.43
C THR A 42 3.84 -3.82 -18.04
N THR A 43 3.42 -3.44 -19.24
CA THR A 43 3.94 -2.26 -19.94
C THR A 43 2.81 -1.27 -20.19
N SER A 44 3.06 0.00 -19.91
CA SER A 44 2.14 1.11 -20.21
C SER A 44 2.93 2.25 -20.84
N GLY A 45 2.70 2.51 -22.13
CA GLY A 45 3.51 3.47 -22.87
C GLY A 45 5.00 3.06 -22.84
N ASN A 46 5.82 3.93 -22.29
CA ASN A 46 7.28 3.71 -22.15
C ASN A 46 7.65 3.13 -20.78
N ASP A 47 6.68 2.93 -19.87
CA ASP A 47 6.93 2.49 -18.51
C ASP A 47 6.73 0.97 -18.36
N LYS A 48 7.57 0.35 -17.54
CA LYS A 48 7.36 -1.01 -17.02
C LYS A 48 6.89 -0.95 -15.59
N ILE A 49 5.80 -1.64 -15.33
CA ILE A 49 5.16 -1.72 -14.02
C ILE A 49 5.41 -3.10 -13.44
N HIS A 50 6.05 -3.16 -12.29
CA HIS A 50 6.34 -4.38 -11.53
C HIS A 50 5.36 -4.49 -10.36
N THR A 51 4.44 -5.44 -10.41
CA THR A 51 3.41 -5.64 -9.37
C THR A 51 3.75 -6.84 -8.51
N PHE A 52 3.76 -6.63 -7.19
CA PHE A 52 3.99 -7.66 -6.18
C PHE A 52 2.74 -7.82 -5.32
N THR A 53 2.09 -8.98 -5.38
CA THR A 53 0.94 -9.36 -4.55
C THR A 53 1.31 -10.32 -3.43
N GLY A 54 2.59 -10.61 -3.27
CA GLY A 54 3.22 -11.43 -2.24
C GLY A 54 4.69 -11.08 -2.10
N PRO A 55 5.40 -11.64 -1.10
CA PRO A 55 6.83 -11.42 -0.92
C PRO A 55 7.62 -11.78 -2.18
N GLY A 56 8.66 -11.01 -2.47
CA GLY A 56 9.50 -11.19 -3.65
C GLY A 56 10.73 -10.30 -3.64
N THR A 57 11.36 -10.17 -4.79
CA THR A 57 12.51 -9.29 -4.97
C THR A 57 12.37 -8.51 -6.27
N PHE A 58 12.46 -7.19 -6.19
CA PHE A 58 12.67 -6.33 -7.34
C PHE A 58 14.17 -6.29 -7.63
N THR A 59 14.60 -6.93 -8.72
CA THR A 59 16.02 -7.03 -9.05
C THR A 59 16.36 -6.10 -10.19
N VAL A 60 17.20 -5.11 -9.92
CA VAL A 60 17.77 -4.22 -10.95
C VAL A 60 19.01 -4.87 -11.52
N CYS A 61 18.92 -5.30 -12.78
CA CYS A 61 20.00 -5.94 -13.51
C CYS A 61 21.00 -4.91 -14.07
N LYS A 62 20.48 -3.73 -14.47
CA LYS A 62 21.29 -2.64 -15.01
C LYS A 62 20.63 -1.30 -14.70
N THR A 63 21.44 -0.35 -14.26
CA THR A 63 21.00 1.03 -14.04
C THR A 63 20.99 1.83 -15.34
N ALA A 64 20.21 2.91 -15.37
CA ALA A 64 20.29 3.89 -16.45
C ALA A 64 21.62 4.64 -16.40
N THR A 65 22.08 5.10 -17.54
CA THR A 65 23.32 5.90 -17.66
C THR A 65 23.15 7.27 -16.99
N SER A 66 21.97 7.88 -17.10
CA SER A 66 21.63 9.10 -16.38
C SER A 66 21.21 8.79 -14.97
N ALA A 67 21.84 9.41 -13.97
CA ALA A 67 21.51 9.22 -12.56
C ALA A 67 20.04 9.59 -12.25
N ALA A 68 19.49 10.61 -12.91
CA ALA A 68 18.10 11.04 -12.75
C ALA A 68 17.09 9.96 -13.15
N ASN A 69 17.46 9.04 -14.06
CA ASN A 69 16.61 7.94 -14.50
C ASN A 69 16.73 6.69 -13.60
N ASN A 70 17.51 6.75 -12.53
CA ASN A 70 17.65 5.67 -11.55
C ASN A 70 16.72 5.84 -10.33
N GLU A 71 15.81 6.78 -10.37
CA GLU A 71 14.75 6.95 -9.38
C GLU A 71 13.48 6.26 -9.86
N VAL A 72 12.94 5.38 -9.02
CA VAL A 72 11.72 4.62 -9.33
C VAL A 72 10.51 5.23 -8.66
N SER A 73 9.39 5.29 -9.38
CA SER A 73 8.09 5.54 -8.77
C SER A 73 7.59 4.28 -8.11
N TYR A 74 6.92 4.41 -6.96
CA TYR A 74 6.38 3.27 -6.25
C TYR A 74 5.10 3.61 -5.50
N MET A 75 4.32 2.58 -5.23
CA MET A 75 3.21 2.56 -4.29
C MET A 75 3.35 1.34 -3.39
N VAL A 76 3.33 1.54 -2.08
CA VAL A 76 3.40 0.48 -1.08
C VAL A 76 2.16 0.54 -0.21
N VAL A 77 1.29 -0.47 -0.33
CA VAL A 77 0.08 -0.62 0.48
C VAL A 77 0.25 -1.81 1.42
N ALA A 78 0.00 -1.61 2.70
CA ALA A 78 0.06 -2.67 3.71
C ALA A 78 -1.25 -3.46 3.80
N GLY A 79 -1.25 -4.57 4.52
CA GLY A 79 -2.47 -5.32 4.80
C GLY A 79 -3.48 -4.50 5.60
N GLY A 80 -4.76 -4.52 5.24
CA GLY A 80 -5.83 -3.91 6.02
C GLY A 80 -6.13 -4.69 7.29
N GLY A 81 -6.63 -4.03 8.32
CA GLY A 81 -7.14 -4.68 9.53
C GLY A 81 -8.49 -5.38 9.27
N ALA A 82 -8.78 -6.40 10.04
CA ALA A 82 -10.09 -7.06 10.00
C ALA A 82 -11.13 -6.31 10.82
N GLY A 83 -12.38 -6.26 10.34
CA GLY A 83 -13.51 -5.87 11.17
C GLY A 83 -13.75 -6.88 12.29
N SER A 84 -14.38 -6.44 13.37
CA SER A 84 -14.83 -7.34 14.45
C SER A 84 -16.22 -7.88 14.17
N THR A 85 -16.47 -9.11 14.58
CA THR A 85 -17.78 -9.74 14.48
C THR A 85 -18.65 -9.43 15.69
N LYS A 86 -19.98 -9.56 15.53
CA LYS A 86 -20.92 -9.65 16.66
C LYS A 86 -21.37 -11.08 16.87
N ASN A 87 -21.78 -11.41 18.09
CA ASN A 87 -22.37 -12.72 18.36
C ASN A 87 -23.82 -12.78 17.81
N LEU A 88 -24.17 -13.87 17.15
CA LEU A 88 -25.56 -14.17 16.76
C LEU A 88 -25.99 -15.46 17.50
N PRO A 89 -27.23 -15.58 17.93
CA PRO A 89 -28.36 -14.67 17.75
C PRO A 89 -28.23 -13.39 18.57
N ALA A 90 -28.82 -12.29 18.03
CA ALA A 90 -28.87 -11.02 18.71
C ALA A 90 -29.66 -11.18 20.02
N GLY A 91 -28.94 -11.08 21.13
CA GLY A 91 -29.50 -11.11 22.47
C GLY A 91 -29.12 -9.84 23.24
N PRO A 92 -29.67 -9.63 24.45
CA PRO A 92 -29.23 -8.54 25.30
C PRO A 92 -27.71 -8.57 25.51
N GLY A 93 -27.01 -7.47 25.18
CA GLY A 93 -25.57 -7.34 25.31
C GLY A 93 -24.75 -7.70 24.04
N SER A 94 -25.40 -7.91 22.88
CA SER A 94 -24.75 -8.04 21.58
C SER A 94 -24.78 -6.70 20.86
N TYR A 95 -23.61 -6.12 20.59
CA TYR A 95 -23.44 -4.83 19.98
C TYR A 95 -22.64 -4.97 18.67
N ALA A 96 -22.68 -3.95 17.80
CA ALA A 96 -21.96 -3.98 16.55
C ALA A 96 -20.42 -3.96 16.75
N GLY A 97 -19.70 -4.77 16.01
CA GLY A 97 -18.24 -4.72 15.93
C GLY A 97 -17.77 -3.56 15.05
N GLY A 98 -16.61 -2.98 15.37
CA GLY A 98 -15.98 -1.92 14.60
C GLY A 98 -15.44 -2.39 13.27
N GLY A 99 -15.36 -1.48 12.28
CA GLY A 99 -14.73 -1.72 10.99
C GLY A 99 -13.20 -1.82 11.12
N GLY A 100 -12.54 -2.62 10.28
CA GLY A 100 -11.07 -2.62 10.19
C GLY A 100 -10.54 -1.37 9.50
N GLY A 101 -9.38 -0.87 9.90
CA GLY A 101 -8.69 0.22 9.23
C GLY A 101 -7.96 -0.26 7.97
N ALA A 102 -7.82 0.61 6.98
CA ALA A 102 -7.00 0.33 5.81
C ALA A 102 -5.52 0.14 6.16
N GLY A 103 -4.81 -0.65 5.37
CA GLY A 103 -3.35 -0.66 5.42
C GLY A 103 -2.77 0.71 5.12
N GLY A 104 -1.60 1.02 5.68
CA GLY A 104 -0.89 2.26 5.37
C GLY A 104 -0.62 2.37 3.88
N PHE A 105 -0.74 3.58 3.35
CA PHE A 105 -0.50 3.91 1.95
C PHE A 105 0.71 4.83 1.84
N ARG A 106 1.71 4.41 1.03
CA ARG A 106 2.93 5.19 0.76
C ARG A 106 3.16 5.24 -0.73
N GLU A 107 3.34 6.44 -1.26
CA GLU A 107 3.60 6.67 -2.68
C GLU A 107 4.69 7.72 -2.86
N ASP A 108 5.53 7.53 -3.87
CA ASP A 108 6.43 8.56 -4.36
C ASP A 108 6.57 8.46 -5.87
N LYS A 109 6.40 9.59 -6.52
CA LYS A 109 6.44 9.72 -7.97
C LYS A 109 7.76 10.30 -8.41
N SER A 110 8.55 9.50 -9.14
CA SER A 110 9.75 9.99 -9.82
C SER A 110 9.40 11.10 -10.82
N PRO A 111 10.23 12.14 -10.95
CA PRO A 111 10.01 13.26 -11.87
C PRO A 111 9.87 12.87 -13.34
N VAL A 112 10.38 11.68 -13.71
CA VAL A 112 10.42 11.22 -15.12
C VAL A 112 9.22 10.38 -15.53
N THR A 113 8.36 9.98 -14.58
CA THR A 113 7.17 9.15 -14.87
C THR A 113 5.92 10.02 -15.08
N PRO A 114 5.07 9.71 -16.08
CA PRO A 114 3.97 10.59 -16.48
C PRO A 114 2.64 10.35 -15.75
N TYR A 115 2.52 9.34 -14.87
CA TYR A 115 1.24 9.00 -14.23
C TYR A 115 0.74 10.10 -13.28
N THR A 116 -0.55 10.06 -12.93
CA THR A 116 -1.15 10.95 -11.93
C THR A 116 -1.03 10.33 -10.55
N ALA A 117 -0.20 10.92 -9.69
CA ALA A 117 -0.01 10.48 -8.31
C ALA A 117 -1.22 10.84 -7.42
N SER A 118 -1.33 10.14 -6.29
CA SER A 118 -2.32 10.44 -5.27
C SER A 118 -1.98 11.73 -4.51
N PRO A 119 -2.93 12.27 -3.73
CA PRO A 119 -2.64 13.39 -2.81
C PRO A 119 -1.64 13.04 -1.68
N LEU A 120 -1.25 11.78 -1.55
CA LEU A 120 -0.28 11.30 -0.56
C LEU A 120 1.12 11.04 -1.16
N ASP A 121 1.37 11.53 -2.38
CA ASP A 121 2.69 11.53 -3.01
C ASP A 121 3.71 12.28 -2.14
N GLY A 122 4.96 11.81 -2.12
CA GLY A 122 6.06 12.41 -1.36
C GLY A 122 6.55 11.56 -0.19
N ALA A 123 6.38 10.24 -0.26
CA ALA A 123 6.91 9.31 0.77
C ALA A 123 8.45 9.27 0.81
N GLY A 124 9.10 9.81 -0.20
CA GLY A 124 10.56 9.94 -0.35
C GLY A 124 11.10 9.13 -1.51
N PRO A 125 11.99 9.69 -2.33
CA PRO A 125 12.52 9.07 -3.53
C PRO A 125 13.34 7.82 -3.22
N ILE A 126 13.25 6.81 -4.09
CA ILE A 126 14.11 5.63 -4.07
C ILE A 126 14.97 5.62 -5.32
N SER A 127 16.26 5.91 -5.13
CA SER A 127 17.27 5.69 -6.16
C SER A 127 17.76 4.25 -6.11
N VAL A 128 17.75 3.55 -7.25
CA VAL A 128 18.14 2.16 -7.33
C VAL A 128 19.56 1.98 -7.84
N THR A 129 20.21 0.92 -7.39
CA THR A 129 21.49 0.41 -7.87
C THR A 129 21.30 -0.98 -8.47
N ALA A 130 22.28 -1.49 -9.20
CA ALA A 130 22.23 -2.84 -9.80
C ALA A 130 22.32 -3.93 -8.71
N THR A 131 21.22 -4.14 -8.00
CA THR A 131 21.07 -5.11 -6.90
C THR A 131 19.62 -5.57 -6.76
N GLY A 132 19.38 -6.53 -5.86
CA GLY A 132 18.03 -6.96 -5.48
C GLY A 132 17.50 -6.16 -4.30
N PHE A 133 16.24 -5.71 -4.41
CA PHE A 133 15.50 -5.03 -3.37
C PHE A 133 14.40 -5.96 -2.85
N PRO A 134 14.50 -6.46 -1.61
CA PRO A 134 13.47 -7.31 -1.04
C PRO A 134 12.13 -6.60 -0.93
N ILE A 135 11.05 -7.29 -1.28
CA ILE A 135 9.67 -6.83 -1.14
C ILE A 135 8.98 -7.72 -0.12
N THR A 136 8.32 -7.10 0.85
CA THR A 136 7.37 -7.77 1.74
C THR A 136 5.98 -7.22 1.46
N VAL A 137 5.00 -8.12 1.33
CA VAL A 137 3.59 -7.75 1.21
C VAL A 137 2.86 -8.29 2.44
N GLY A 138 2.32 -7.38 3.23
CA GLY A 138 1.60 -7.70 4.46
C GLY A 138 0.26 -8.37 4.18
N ALA A 139 -0.04 -9.44 4.89
CA ALA A 139 -1.35 -10.06 4.84
C ALA A 139 -2.42 -9.19 5.51
N GLY A 140 -3.68 -9.32 5.07
CA GLY A 140 -4.81 -8.75 5.80
C GLY A 140 -4.95 -9.34 7.19
N GLY A 141 -5.50 -8.56 8.12
CA GLY A 141 -5.78 -9.00 9.49
C GLY A 141 -6.72 -10.20 9.52
N ALA A 142 -6.48 -11.11 10.45
CA ALA A 142 -7.33 -12.27 10.60
C ALA A 142 -8.72 -11.87 11.11
N ALA A 143 -9.77 -12.34 10.44
CA ALA A 143 -11.12 -12.22 10.94
C ALA A 143 -11.31 -13.01 12.25
N THR A 144 -12.14 -12.50 13.16
CA THR A 144 -12.53 -13.27 14.34
C THR A 144 -13.41 -14.46 13.92
N ALA A 145 -13.00 -15.68 14.30
CA ALA A 145 -13.77 -16.88 13.99
C ALA A 145 -15.11 -16.91 14.77
N TYR A 146 -16.16 -17.42 14.13
CA TYR A 146 -17.43 -17.69 14.81
C TYR A 146 -17.55 -19.22 15.08
N PRO A 147 -18.09 -19.67 16.23
CA PRO A 147 -18.55 -18.89 17.40
C PRO A 147 -17.38 -18.29 18.20
N VAL A 148 -17.53 -17.02 18.59
CA VAL A 148 -16.51 -16.33 19.38
C VAL A 148 -16.67 -16.68 20.85
N SER A 149 -15.61 -17.19 21.46
CA SER A 149 -15.55 -17.45 22.91
C SER A 149 -14.80 -16.32 23.64
N SER A 150 -15.09 -16.18 24.96
CA SER A 150 -14.31 -15.26 25.82
C SER A 150 -12.80 -15.52 25.64
N PRO A 151 -11.98 -14.47 25.51
CA PRO A 151 -12.20 -13.05 25.85
C PRO A 151 -12.78 -12.15 24.73
N PHE A 152 -13.44 -12.67 23.72
CA PHE A 152 -14.08 -11.92 22.63
C PHE A 152 -13.11 -10.90 21.99
N PRO A 153 -12.17 -11.36 21.16
CA PRO A 153 -11.12 -10.54 20.59
C PRO A 153 -11.68 -9.47 19.64
N ARG A 154 -10.94 -8.39 19.45
CA ARG A 154 -11.14 -7.47 18.34
C ARG A 154 -10.72 -8.13 17.03
N GLY A 155 -11.00 -7.49 15.87
CA GLY A 155 -10.43 -7.87 14.58
C GLY A 155 -8.90 -7.88 14.61
N GLY A 156 -8.27 -8.75 13.83
CA GLY A 156 -6.82 -8.81 13.71
C GLY A 156 -6.26 -7.57 13.00
N ASP A 157 -5.06 -7.15 13.38
CA ASP A 157 -4.33 -6.10 12.69
C ASP A 157 -3.75 -6.62 11.37
N GLY A 158 -3.62 -5.76 10.37
CA GLY A 158 -2.97 -6.09 9.10
C GLY A 158 -1.44 -6.20 9.23
N GLY A 159 -0.83 -6.88 8.27
CA GLY A 159 0.62 -7.03 8.18
C GLY A 159 1.29 -5.83 7.50
N VAL A 160 2.56 -5.62 7.79
CA VAL A 160 3.41 -4.57 7.22
C VAL A 160 3.84 -4.92 5.80
N SER A 161 3.86 -3.92 4.89
CA SER A 161 4.50 -4.03 3.57
C SER A 161 5.75 -3.17 3.51
N THR A 162 6.77 -3.67 2.81
CA THR A 162 8.06 -2.95 2.68
C THR A 162 8.60 -2.98 1.27
N PHE A 163 9.22 -1.89 0.86
CA PHE A 163 10.07 -1.79 -0.32
C PHE A 163 11.27 -0.90 0.01
N SER A 164 12.47 -1.44 -0.07
CA SER A 164 13.70 -0.73 0.29
C SER A 164 13.61 -0.13 1.70
N THR A 165 13.72 1.18 1.83
CA THR A 165 13.61 1.93 3.09
C THR A 165 12.17 2.29 3.45
N ILE A 166 11.21 2.06 2.54
CA ILE A 166 9.82 2.43 2.75
C ILE A 166 9.09 1.31 3.46
N THR A 167 8.42 1.68 4.53
CA THR A 167 7.56 0.80 5.32
C THR A 167 6.17 1.39 5.40
N SER A 168 5.16 0.59 5.03
CA SER A 168 3.74 0.87 5.25
C SER A 168 3.23 0.00 6.38
N ALA A 169 2.64 0.60 7.40
CA ALA A 169 2.13 -0.12 8.56
C ALA A 169 0.79 -0.80 8.26
N GLY A 170 0.56 -1.96 8.83
CA GLY A 170 -0.73 -2.64 8.75
C GLY A 170 -1.88 -1.79 9.29
N GLY A 171 -3.07 -2.00 8.79
CA GLY A 171 -4.29 -1.37 9.30
C GLY A 171 -4.69 -1.93 10.67
N GLY A 172 -5.25 -1.11 11.53
CA GLY A 172 -5.72 -1.52 12.85
C GLY A 172 -7.01 -2.33 12.78
N GLY A 173 -7.12 -3.39 13.57
CA GLY A 173 -8.33 -4.20 13.69
C GLY A 173 -9.48 -3.45 14.35
N GLY A 174 -10.72 -3.76 13.96
CA GLY A 174 -11.93 -3.19 14.53
C GLY A 174 -12.20 -3.66 15.95
N GLY A 175 -12.69 -2.76 16.78
CA GLY A 175 -13.02 -3.01 18.20
C GLY A 175 -14.16 -3.99 18.38
N SER A 176 -14.12 -4.80 19.43
CA SER A 176 -15.13 -5.79 19.76
C SER A 176 -16.44 -5.14 20.22
N GLY A 177 -17.56 -5.63 19.71
CA GLY A 177 -18.92 -5.25 20.11
C GLY A 177 -19.53 -6.10 21.22
N PHE A 178 -18.76 -6.90 21.94
CA PHE A 178 -19.32 -7.76 23.02
C PHE A 178 -19.30 -7.06 24.36
N ALA A 179 -20.46 -7.12 25.12
CA ALA A 179 -20.54 -6.54 26.43
C ALA A 179 -19.56 -7.15 27.44
N ASN A 180 -19.27 -8.44 27.30
CA ASN A 180 -18.38 -9.19 28.18
C ASN A 180 -16.95 -9.29 27.67
N CYS A 181 -16.56 -8.55 26.60
CA CYS A 181 -15.17 -8.51 26.15
C CYS A 181 -14.31 -7.70 27.13
N SER A 182 -13.01 -7.97 27.11
CA SER A 182 -12.05 -7.13 27.82
C SER A 182 -12.18 -5.66 27.37
N PRO A 183 -12.16 -4.69 28.30
CA PRO A 183 -12.18 -3.27 27.92
C PRO A 183 -11.13 -2.87 26.90
N SER A 184 -9.97 -3.53 26.88
CA SER A 184 -8.90 -3.32 25.91
C SER A 184 -9.23 -3.76 24.48
N ASN A 185 -10.25 -4.60 24.29
CA ASN A 185 -10.68 -5.09 22.98
C ASN A 185 -11.79 -4.25 22.34
N ARG A 186 -12.34 -3.26 23.05
CA ARG A 186 -13.44 -2.42 22.59
C ARG A 186 -13.03 -1.26 21.70
N PRO A 187 -11.90 -0.55 21.96
CA PRO A 187 -11.37 0.45 21.05
C PRO A 187 -10.95 -0.18 19.72
N GLY A 188 -11.00 0.59 18.67
CA GLY A 188 -10.29 0.27 17.43
C GLY A 188 -8.79 0.21 17.69
N ALA A 189 -8.08 -0.65 16.97
CA ALA A 189 -6.62 -0.70 17.02
C ALA A 189 -5.97 0.44 16.23
N ASN A 190 -4.81 0.88 16.68
CA ASN A 190 -3.95 1.79 15.92
C ASN A 190 -3.31 1.07 14.74
N GLY A 191 -2.94 1.79 13.70
CA GLY A 191 -2.28 1.22 12.53
C GLY A 191 -1.93 2.25 11.47
N GLY A 192 -1.61 1.80 10.27
CA GLY A 192 -1.49 2.66 9.09
C GLY A 192 -2.71 3.54 8.95
N SER A 193 -3.90 2.92 8.93
CA SER A 193 -5.16 3.57 9.31
C SER A 193 -5.74 2.88 10.54
N GLY A 194 -6.42 3.61 11.40
CA GLY A 194 -6.99 3.09 12.64
C GLY A 194 -8.27 2.29 12.41
N GLY A 195 -8.51 1.23 13.18
CA GLY A 195 -9.78 0.51 13.20
C GLY A 195 -10.89 1.32 13.86
N GLY A 196 -12.15 1.10 13.50
CA GLY A 196 -13.33 1.65 14.18
C GLY A 196 -13.55 0.99 15.53
N ALA A 197 -14.11 1.70 16.49
CA ALA A 197 -14.46 1.14 17.80
C ALA A 197 -15.72 0.30 17.76
N GLY A 198 -15.85 -0.66 18.68
CA GLY A 198 -17.09 -1.40 18.90
C GLY A 198 -18.23 -0.51 19.41
N GLY A 199 -19.46 -0.85 19.08
CA GLY A 199 -20.67 -0.09 19.41
C GLY A 199 -21.10 -0.17 20.88
N ILE A 200 -20.17 -0.11 21.82
CA ILE A 200 -20.46 -0.18 23.25
C ILE A 200 -19.68 0.88 24.01
N ASN A 201 -20.32 1.54 24.94
CA ASN A 201 -19.74 2.46 25.93
C ASN A 201 -18.91 3.62 25.35
N GLY A 202 -19.10 4.01 24.08
CA GLY A 202 -18.46 5.20 23.49
C GLY A 202 -16.93 5.12 23.42
N TYR A 203 -16.38 3.94 23.18
CA TYR A 203 -14.93 3.78 23.00
C TYR A 203 -14.44 4.46 21.71
N GLY A 204 -13.21 4.93 21.74
CA GLY A 204 -12.58 5.62 20.62
C GLY A 204 -12.13 4.68 19.51
N GLY A 205 -12.19 5.17 18.27
CA GLY A 205 -11.52 4.54 17.12
C GLY A 205 -10.00 4.56 17.30
N GLY A 206 -9.34 3.68 16.59
CA GLY A 206 -7.88 3.59 16.58
C GLY A 206 -7.24 4.80 15.89
N THR A 207 -6.05 5.15 16.33
CA THR A 207 -5.25 6.21 15.70
C THR A 207 -4.63 5.69 14.40
N GLY A 208 -4.80 6.45 13.31
CA GLY A 208 -4.11 6.24 12.05
C GLY A 208 -2.70 6.84 12.07
N ASN A 209 -1.98 6.66 10.95
CA ASN A 209 -0.60 7.13 10.82
C ASN A 209 0.30 6.69 11.99
N THR A 210 0.20 5.42 12.35
CA THR A 210 0.98 4.82 13.45
C THR A 210 1.81 3.63 12.92
N PRO A 211 3.15 3.73 12.96
CA PRO A 211 3.96 4.88 13.38
C PRO A 211 3.77 6.10 12.47
N PRO A 212 4.07 7.32 12.96
CA PRO A 212 3.86 8.54 12.19
C PRO A 212 4.82 8.64 10.99
N THR A 213 4.28 9.08 9.85
CA THR A 213 5.01 9.33 8.61
C THR A 213 4.59 10.67 8.01
N SER A 214 5.38 11.19 7.08
CA SER A 214 5.04 12.33 6.24
C SER A 214 5.24 11.95 4.76
N PRO A 215 4.24 12.12 3.88
CA PRO A 215 2.82 12.32 4.20
C PRO A 215 2.26 11.23 5.14
N ALA A 216 1.14 11.54 5.79
CA ALA A 216 0.48 10.57 6.67
C ALA A 216 0.01 9.34 5.88
N GLN A 217 0.34 8.14 6.35
CA GLN A 217 0.02 6.88 5.65
C GLN A 217 -1.44 6.42 5.81
N GLY A 218 -2.24 7.12 6.63
CA GLY A 218 -3.66 6.83 6.84
C GLY A 218 -4.28 7.67 7.94
N LYS A 219 -5.57 7.49 8.17
CA LYS A 219 -6.41 8.30 9.06
C LYS A 219 -7.01 7.46 10.19
N ASN A 220 -7.55 8.15 11.20
CA ASN A 220 -8.17 7.51 12.38
C ASN A 220 -9.44 6.75 12.01
N GLY A 221 -9.74 5.72 12.77
CA GLY A 221 -11.06 5.10 12.79
C GLY A 221 -12.08 5.95 13.55
N GLY A 222 -13.36 5.65 13.32
CA GLY A 222 -14.49 6.29 14.00
C GLY A 222 -14.77 5.71 15.39
N ASP A 223 -15.38 6.51 16.25
CA ASP A 223 -15.78 6.09 17.60
C ASP A 223 -17.04 5.25 17.59
N GLY A 224 -17.16 4.36 18.56
CA GLY A 224 -18.42 3.70 18.88
C GLY A 224 -19.33 4.62 19.68
N LYS A 225 -20.65 4.44 19.58
CA LYS A 225 -21.66 5.17 20.38
C LYS A 225 -22.34 4.24 21.37
N SER A 226 -22.58 4.75 22.54
CA SER A 226 -23.36 4.11 23.59
C SER A 226 -24.70 4.83 23.81
N GLY A 227 -25.71 4.09 24.23
CA GLY A 227 -27.05 4.62 24.52
C GLY A 227 -28.12 3.55 24.34
N ALA A 228 -29.34 3.96 24.14
CA ALA A 228 -30.45 3.02 23.85
C ALA A 228 -30.20 2.30 22.51
N ASN A 229 -29.51 2.94 21.61
CA ASN A 229 -29.10 2.42 20.31
C ASN A 229 -27.58 2.50 20.20
N THR A 230 -26.93 1.35 20.04
CA THR A 230 -25.46 1.26 19.95
C THR A 230 -25.02 1.10 18.52
N ALA A 231 -24.02 1.87 18.10
CA ALA A 231 -23.45 1.80 16.77
C ALA A 231 -21.92 1.81 16.83
N ALA A 232 -21.31 1.00 15.97
CA ALA A 232 -19.86 0.91 15.84
C ALA A 232 -19.31 1.97 14.93
N GLY A 233 -18.04 2.33 15.10
CA GLY A 233 -17.30 3.21 14.21
C GLY A 233 -16.82 2.51 12.95
N GLY A 234 -16.69 3.25 11.85
CA GLY A 234 -16.04 2.81 10.61
C GLY A 234 -14.52 2.82 10.73
N GLY A 235 -13.82 2.00 9.95
CA GLY A 235 -12.36 2.03 9.86
C GLY A 235 -11.85 3.29 9.16
N GLY A 236 -10.64 3.75 9.48
CA GLY A 236 -9.97 4.83 8.77
C GLY A 236 -9.49 4.39 7.39
N GLY A 237 -9.58 5.28 6.41
CA GLY A 237 -8.98 5.11 5.08
C GLY A 237 -7.64 5.85 4.96
N ALA A 238 -7.05 5.82 3.77
CA ALA A 238 -5.79 6.52 3.52
C ALA A 238 -5.95 8.04 3.59
N THR A 239 -7.03 8.59 3.03
CA THR A 239 -7.24 10.04 2.91
C THR A 239 -8.32 10.59 3.86
N VAL A 240 -9.29 9.80 4.22
CA VAL A 240 -10.44 10.19 5.07
C VAL A 240 -10.54 9.30 6.30
N ALA A 241 -10.81 9.90 7.44
CA ALA A 241 -11.08 9.15 8.67
C ALA A 241 -12.40 8.39 8.58
N GLY A 242 -12.49 7.26 9.30
CA GLY A 242 -13.76 6.60 9.51
C GLY A 242 -14.71 7.48 10.33
N THR A 243 -16.00 7.38 10.06
CA THR A 243 -17.01 8.13 10.83
C THR A 243 -17.42 7.36 12.07
N SER A 244 -17.80 8.10 13.11
CA SER A 244 -18.36 7.49 14.32
C SER A 244 -19.74 6.93 14.06
N GLY A 245 -20.13 5.89 14.80
CA GLY A 245 -21.53 5.45 14.82
C GLY A 245 -22.46 6.56 15.33
N ASP A 246 -23.73 6.49 14.97
CA ASP A 246 -24.74 7.47 15.40
C ASP A 246 -25.68 6.90 16.51
N LEU A 247 -26.51 7.78 17.08
CA LEU A 247 -27.50 7.42 18.10
C LEU A 247 -28.75 6.75 17.50
N SER A 248 -28.86 6.67 16.18
CA SER A 248 -29.95 6.04 15.43
C SER A 248 -29.65 4.59 15.05
N SER A 249 -28.60 3.98 15.62
CA SER A 249 -28.12 2.61 15.35
C SER A 249 -27.42 2.43 14.01
N ASN A 250 -27.06 3.51 13.28
CA ASN A 250 -26.30 3.38 12.05
C ASN A 250 -24.81 3.29 12.38
N GLY A 251 -24.15 2.27 11.83
CA GLY A 251 -22.70 2.16 11.89
C GLY A 251 -22.02 3.29 11.15
N GLY A 252 -20.84 3.69 11.62
CA GLY A 252 -20.02 4.67 10.92
C GLY A 252 -19.54 4.14 9.56
N ALA A 253 -19.46 5.03 8.56
CA ALA A 253 -18.90 4.69 7.26
C ALA A 253 -17.37 4.57 7.34
N GLY A 254 -16.80 3.70 6.53
CA GLY A 254 -15.35 3.61 6.36
C GLY A 254 -14.77 4.84 5.67
N GLY A 255 -13.51 5.14 5.94
CA GLY A 255 -12.78 6.24 5.33
C GLY A 255 -12.39 5.96 3.87
N ALA A 256 -12.30 7.00 3.06
CA ALA A 256 -11.90 6.87 1.66
C ALA A 256 -10.40 6.55 1.50
N GLY A 257 -10.08 5.77 0.48
CA GLY A 257 -8.71 5.49 0.02
C GLY A 257 -8.08 6.66 -0.75
N ALA A 258 -6.87 6.45 -1.23
CA ALA A 258 -6.17 7.35 -2.14
C ALA A 258 -6.33 6.85 -3.59
N THR A 259 -6.46 7.75 -4.54
CA THR A 259 -6.55 7.40 -5.97
C THR A 259 -5.26 7.77 -6.66
N THR A 260 -4.67 6.81 -7.36
CA THR A 260 -3.46 6.97 -8.18
C THR A 260 -3.64 6.24 -9.51
N SER A 261 -2.88 6.63 -10.54
CA SER A 261 -2.85 5.93 -11.83
C SER A 261 -1.51 5.23 -12.09
N ILE A 262 -0.74 4.92 -11.05
CA ILE A 262 0.56 4.24 -11.16
C ILE A 262 0.45 2.88 -11.89
N THR A 263 -0.68 2.21 -11.85
CA THR A 263 -0.96 0.95 -12.56
C THR A 263 -1.53 1.16 -13.96
N ALA A 264 -1.37 2.34 -14.55
CA ALA A 264 -1.91 2.78 -15.84
C ALA A 264 -3.42 3.04 -15.88
N SER A 265 -4.14 2.73 -14.83
CA SER A 265 -5.56 3.06 -14.67
C SER A 265 -5.77 3.66 -13.28
N PRO A 266 -6.68 4.62 -13.12
CA PRO A 266 -6.99 5.14 -11.80
C PRO A 266 -7.53 4.01 -10.90
N VAL A 267 -6.87 3.80 -9.76
CA VAL A 267 -7.27 2.82 -8.73
C VAL A 267 -7.34 3.56 -7.41
N ALA A 268 -8.40 3.32 -6.64
CA ALA A 268 -8.52 3.80 -5.27
C ALA A 268 -8.07 2.68 -4.32
N ASP A 269 -7.00 2.93 -3.58
CA ASP A 269 -6.40 1.99 -2.64
C ASP A 269 -6.47 2.50 -1.21
N GLY A 270 -6.45 1.57 -0.25
CA GLY A 270 -6.44 1.91 1.17
C GLY A 270 -7.77 2.49 1.69
N GLY A 271 -8.91 2.03 1.19
CA GLY A 271 -10.22 2.30 1.79
C GLY A 271 -10.42 1.50 3.09
N GLY A 272 -11.09 2.08 4.09
CA GLY A 272 -11.39 1.51 5.40
C GLY A 272 -12.80 0.97 5.55
#